data_9b6ce5a8494e4eb786c14a3df4f10a59
#
_entry.id   9b6ce5a8494e4eb786c14a3df4f10a59
#
_cell.length_a   1.000
_cell.length_b   1.000
_cell.length_c   1.000
_cell.angle_alpha   90.00
_cell.angle_beta   90.00
_cell.angle_gamma   90.00
#
_symmetry.space_group_name_H-M   'P 1'
#
loop_
_entity.id
_entity.type
_entity.pdbx_description
1 polymer ?
#
loop_
_entity_poly.entity_id
_entity_poly.type
_entity_poly.pdbx_seq_one_letter_code
_entity_poly.pdbx_strand_id
1 'polypeptide(L)'
;MARHGAWLQLLDQAMLSVFVLEIGLRLIAWRTAFFRDPWSVFDFAVVAIALVPASGPFAVLRALRVLRVLRVLTMVPSMRRVVGGLLAALPGLGSIAMVLLLVYYVFGVIATQIFGEQFPDWFGTLGGSLYTLFQVMTLESWSMGIVRPLMEVFPYAWLFFIPFILVATFTMLNLFIGVIVSAMQSFASAETELTVSAVDDAREHIEADLHAEMRVLRAELAELKDMLRAEARR
;
A
#
# COMPACT_ATOMS: atom_id res chain seq x y z
N MET A 1 -23.82 -2.96 -33.58
CA MET A 1 -22.76 -2.95 -32.55
C MET A 1 -21.32 -2.78 -33.09
N ALA A 2 -21.05 -3.03 -34.38
CA ALA A 2 -19.68 -2.95 -34.94
C ALA A 2 -19.06 -1.55 -35.11
N ARG A 3 -19.87 -0.51 -35.29
CA ARG A 3 -19.38 0.87 -35.50
C ARG A 3 -18.76 1.53 -34.26
N HIS A 4 -19.18 1.14 -33.06
CA HIS A 4 -18.64 1.68 -31.80
C HIS A 4 -17.30 1.03 -31.37
N GLY A 5 -17.01 -0.16 -31.87
CA GLY A 5 -15.77 -0.86 -31.55
C GLY A 5 -14.52 -0.20 -32.16
N ALA A 6 -14.62 0.31 -33.39
CA ALA A 6 -13.48 0.94 -34.06
C ALA A 6 -13.05 2.25 -33.39
N TRP A 7 -14.01 3.11 -33.03
CA TRP A 7 -13.74 4.36 -32.32
C TRP A 7 -13.16 4.13 -30.93
N LEU A 8 -13.67 3.14 -30.22
CA LEU A 8 -13.11 2.76 -28.90
C LEU A 8 -11.67 2.25 -29.01
N GLN A 9 -11.37 1.47 -30.05
CA GLN A 9 -10.00 1.01 -30.29
C GLN A 9 -9.05 2.16 -30.67
N LEU A 10 -9.50 3.12 -31.48
CA LEU A 10 -8.71 4.30 -31.81
C LEU A 10 -8.42 5.17 -30.59
N LEU A 11 -9.44 5.42 -29.76
CA LEU A 11 -9.27 6.15 -28.50
C LEU A 11 -8.31 5.41 -27.56
N ASP A 12 -8.41 4.10 -27.48
CA ASP A 12 -7.56 3.25 -26.69
C ASP A 12 -6.08 3.33 -27.12
N GLN A 13 -5.83 3.24 -28.41
CA GLN A 13 -4.49 3.37 -28.98
C GLN A 13 -3.93 4.79 -28.82
N ALA A 14 -4.75 5.82 -29.00
CA ALA A 14 -4.35 7.20 -28.80
C ALA A 14 -3.94 7.47 -27.36
N MET A 15 -4.75 7.00 -26.39
CA MET A 15 -4.40 7.11 -24.97
C MET A 15 -3.14 6.35 -24.63
N LEU A 16 -2.98 5.13 -25.13
CA LEU A 16 -1.75 4.34 -24.91
C LEU A 16 -0.52 5.05 -25.48
N SER A 17 -0.62 5.63 -26.67
CA SER A 17 0.48 6.37 -27.29
C SER A 17 0.90 7.59 -26.48
N VAL A 18 -0.06 8.35 -25.94
CA VAL A 18 0.22 9.48 -25.04
C VAL A 18 0.94 9.00 -23.78
N PHE A 19 0.53 7.89 -23.19
CA PHE A 19 1.15 7.35 -21.99
C PHE A 19 2.57 6.82 -22.24
N VAL A 20 2.79 6.16 -23.37
CA VAL A 20 4.14 5.71 -23.76
C VAL A 20 5.07 6.90 -23.95
N LEU A 21 4.60 7.96 -24.58
CA LEU A 21 5.37 9.18 -24.78
C LEU A 21 5.68 9.89 -23.46
N GLU A 22 4.71 9.99 -22.56
CA GLU A 22 4.87 10.57 -21.22
C GLU A 22 5.94 9.81 -20.42
N ILE A 23 5.83 8.47 -20.34
CA ILE A 23 6.78 7.64 -19.60
C ILE A 23 8.16 7.68 -20.26
N GLY A 24 8.23 7.67 -21.59
CA GLY A 24 9.47 7.81 -22.32
C GLY A 24 10.19 9.13 -22.00
N LEU A 25 9.48 10.24 -22.00
CA LEU A 25 10.01 11.55 -21.61
C LEU A 25 10.47 11.58 -20.16
N ARG A 26 9.70 11.02 -19.22
CA ARG A 26 10.10 10.91 -17.82
C ARG A 26 11.34 10.05 -17.64
N LEU A 27 11.45 8.94 -18.37
CA LEU A 27 12.59 8.04 -18.31
C LEU A 27 13.87 8.74 -18.82
N ILE A 28 13.76 9.51 -19.90
CA ILE A 28 14.89 10.29 -20.45
C ILE A 28 15.29 11.40 -19.49
N ALA A 29 14.33 12.12 -18.91
CA ALA A 29 14.60 13.24 -18.01
C ALA A 29 15.19 12.81 -16.66
N TRP A 30 14.65 11.75 -16.06
CA TRP A 30 15.02 11.33 -14.71
C TRP A 30 16.03 10.19 -14.68
N ARG A 31 16.29 9.54 -15.78
CA ARG A 31 17.28 8.45 -15.92
C ARG A 31 17.15 7.42 -14.77
N THR A 32 18.23 7.25 -13.99
CA THR A 32 18.25 6.31 -12.84
C THR A 32 17.35 6.73 -11.67
N ALA A 33 17.07 8.04 -11.52
CA ALA A 33 16.16 8.54 -10.49
C ALA A 33 14.70 8.08 -10.72
N PHE A 34 14.32 7.81 -11.98
CA PHE A 34 13.02 7.24 -12.33
C PHE A 34 12.70 5.94 -11.58
N PHE A 35 13.68 5.04 -11.47
CA PHE A 35 13.51 3.74 -10.80
C PHE A 35 13.53 3.83 -9.26
N ARG A 36 13.84 4.99 -8.70
CA ARG A 36 13.76 5.23 -7.25
C ARG A 36 12.37 5.66 -6.79
N ASP A 37 11.54 6.16 -7.70
CA ASP A 37 10.15 6.49 -7.39
C ASP A 37 9.25 5.27 -7.67
N PRO A 38 8.67 4.63 -6.62
CA PRO A 38 7.80 3.46 -6.77
C PRO A 38 6.59 3.72 -7.68
N TRP A 39 6.08 4.94 -7.71
CA TRP A 39 4.93 5.31 -8.52
C TRP A 39 5.27 5.38 -10.01
N SER A 40 6.44 5.89 -10.34
CA SER A 40 6.93 5.90 -11.71
C SER A 40 7.22 4.48 -12.23
N VAL A 41 7.76 3.61 -11.37
CA VAL A 41 7.95 2.18 -11.69
C VAL A 41 6.62 1.46 -11.89
N PHE A 42 5.62 1.75 -11.06
CA PHE A 42 4.28 1.20 -11.23
C PHE A 42 3.65 1.64 -12.56
N ASP A 43 3.67 2.93 -12.89
CA ASP A 43 3.18 3.46 -14.16
C ASP A 43 3.89 2.79 -15.36
N PHE A 44 5.20 2.65 -15.28
CA PHE A 44 6.00 1.96 -16.30
C PHE A 44 5.57 0.50 -16.47
N ALA A 45 5.41 -0.24 -15.37
CA ALA A 45 5.00 -1.65 -15.42
C ALA A 45 3.63 -1.83 -16.06
N VAL A 46 2.66 -0.98 -15.71
CA VAL A 46 1.31 -1.02 -16.27
C VAL A 46 1.30 -0.74 -17.79
N VAL A 47 2.11 0.23 -18.25
CA VAL A 47 2.21 0.54 -19.68
C VAL A 47 3.01 -0.53 -20.41
N ALA A 48 4.08 -1.07 -19.83
CA ALA A 48 4.85 -2.16 -20.40
C ALA A 48 3.98 -3.41 -20.64
N ILE A 49 3.14 -3.80 -19.68
CA ILE A 49 2.18 -4.89 -19.82
C ILE A 49 1.20 -4.62 -20.99
N ALA A 50 0.73 -3.38 -21.13
CA ALA A 50 -0.18 -2.99 -22.21
C ALA A 50 0.46 -3.07 -23.61
N LEU A 51 1.78 -2.91 -23.70
CA LEU A 51 2.53 -2.95 -24.97
C LEU A 51 2.88 -4.38 -25.41
N VAL A 52 2.88 -5.37 -24.50
CA VAL A 52 3.23 -6.75 -24.88
C VAL A 52 2.19 -7.30 -25.88
N PRO A 53 2.64 -7.83 -27.03
CA PRO A 53 1.75 -8.47 -27.98
C PRO A 53 1.08 -9.70 -27.35
N ALA A 54 -0.24 -9.68 -27.24
CA ALA A 54 -1.02 -10.75 -26.61
C ALA A 54 -1.26 -11.90 -27.60
N SER A 55 -0.21 -12.64 -27.95
CA SER A 55 -0.25 -13.81 -28.84
C SER A 55 0.30 -15.05 -28.13
N GLY A 56 -0.25 -16.21 -28.44
CA GLY A 56 0.20 -17.48 -27.87
C GLY A 56 0.08 -17.54 -26.35
N PRO A 57 1.15 -17.95 -25.64
CA PRO A 57 1.14 -18.10 -24.18
C PRO A 57 0.88 -16.80 -23.43
N PHE A 58 1.05 -15.65 -24.06
CA PHE A 58 0.81 -14.32 -23.49
C PHE A 58 -0.62 -13.80 -23.65
N ALA A 59 -1.58 -14.66 -24.06
CA ALA A 59 -2.99 -14.27 -24.20
C ALA A 59 -3.59 -13.67 -22.90
N VAL A 60 -3.11 -14.12 -21.74
CA VAL A 60 -3.49 -13.59 -20.41
C VAL A 60 -3.16 -12.09 -20.28
N LEU A 61 -2.06 -11.63 -20.89
CA LEU A 61 -1.66 -10.21 -20.84
C LEU A 61 -2.69 -9.29 -21.52
N ARG A 62 -3.54 -9.85 -22.42
CA ARG A 62 -4.65 -9.10 -23.00
C ARG A 62 -5.66 -8.69 -21.92
N ALA A 63 -5.97 -9.59 -20.99
CA ALA A 63 -6.85 -9.28 -19.86
C ALA A 63 -6.20 -8.25 -18.91
N LEU A 64 -4.87 -8.35 -18.70
CA LEU A 64 -4.14 -7.43 -17.82
C LEU A 64 -4.06 -5.98 -18.36
N ARG A 65 -4.43 -5.72 -19.63
CA ARG A 65 -4.53 -4.34 -20.13
C ARG A 65 -5.53 -3.49 -19.34
N VAL A 66 -6.52 -4.14 -18.67
CA VAL A 66 -7.44 -3.44 -17.77
C VAL A 66 -6.70 -2.75 -16.61
N LEU A 67 -5.52 -3.24 -16.20
CA LEU A 67 -4.72 -2.66 -15.12
C LEU A 67 -4.29 -1.20 -15.39
N ARG A 68 -4.32 -0.73 -16.65
CA ARG A 68 -4.06 0.69 -16.95
C ARG A 68 -5.03 1.64 -16.23
N VAL A 69 -6.25 1.17 -15.88
CA VAL A 69 -7.19 1.96 -15.07
C VAL A 69 -6.59 2.28 -13.71
N LEU A 70 -5.70 1.42 -13.18
CA LEU A 70 -5.01 1.66 -11.91
C LEU A 70 -4.08 2.89 -11.94
N ARG A 71 -3.76 3.45 -13.13
CA ARG A 71 -3.06 4.75 -13.20
C ARG A 71 -3.82 5.89 -12.50
N VAL A 72 -5.14 5.75 -12.35
CA VAL A 72 -5.91 6.71 -11.55
C VAL A 72 -5.34 6.84 -10.13
N LEU A 73 -4.78 5.75 -9.57
CA LEU A 73 -4.13 5.76 -8.24
C LEU A 73 -2.89 6.67 -8.20
N THR A 74 -2.15 6.77 -9.32
CA THR A 74 -0.96 7.61 -9.41
C THR A 74 -1.28 9.05 -9.78
N MET A 75 -2.40 9.27 -10.51
CA MET A 75 -2.83 10.60 -10.97
C MET A 75 -3.57 11.39 -9.89
N VAL A 76 -4.31 10.71 -9.01
CA VAL A 76 -5.12 11.36 -7.97
C VAL A 76 -4.32 11.43 -6.66
N PRO A 77 -3.93 12.63 -6.18
CA PRO A 77 -3.07 12.78 -5.01
C PRO A 77 -3.62 12.16 -3.73
N SER A 78 -4.95 12.18 -3.54
CA SER A 78 -5.59 11.54 -2.39
C SER A 78 -5.44 10.02 -2.41
N MET A 79 -5.64 9.39 -3.56
CA MET A 79 -5.46 7.94 -3.73
C MET A 79 -4.00 7.52 -3.55
N ARG A 80 -3.08 8.31 -4.12
CA ARG A 80 -1.64 8.08 -3.94
C ARG A 80 -1.23 8.11 -2.46
N ARG A 81 -1.77 9.05 -1.67
CA ARG A 81 -1.53 9.12 -0.22
C ARG A 81 -2.07 7.89 0.52
N VAL A 82 -3.31 7.48 0.24
CA VAL A 82 -3.93 6.31 0.87
C VAL A 82 -3.13 5.05 0.59
N VAL A 83 -2.84 4.77 -0.68
CA VAL A 83 -2.05 3.59 -1.08
C VAL A 83 -0.63 3.66 -0.53
N GLY A 84 0.00 4.84 -0.56
CA GLY A 84 1.33 5.06 0.02
C GLY A 84 1.38 4.77 1.52
N GLY A 85 0.39 5.23 2.29
CA GLY A 85 0.25 4.93 3.71
C GLY A 85 0.07 3.43 3.97
N LEU A 86 -0.76 2.76 3.16
CA LEU A 86 -0.96 1.31 3.26
C LEU A 86 0.35 0.54 2.98
N LEU A 87 1.08 0.89 1.92
CA LEU A 87 2.35 0.25 1.58
C LEU A 87 3.45 0.54 2.62
N ALA A 88 3.47 1.74 3.20
CA ALA A 88 4.40 2.10 4.26
C ALA A 88 4.16 1.31 5.57
N ALA A 89 2.95 0.81 5.79
CA ALA A 89 2.62 -0.03 6.93
C ALA A 89 3.17 -1.48 6.79
N LEU A 90 3.37 -1.99 5.56
CA LEU A 90 3.73 -3.38 5.31
C LEU A 90 5.06 -3.83 5.98
N PRO A 91 6.16 -3.06 5.98
CA PRO A 91 7.42 -3.49 6.59
C PRO A 91 7.28 -3.82 8.07
N GLY A 92 6.48 -3.06 8.83
CA GLY A 92 6.22 -3.32 10.26
C GLY A 92 5.48 -4.63 10.53
N LEU A 93 4.83 -5.19 9.52
CA LEU A 93 4.03 -6.42 9.62
C LEU A 93 4.79 -7.66 9.13
N GLY A 94 6.02 -7.49 8.65
CA GLY A 94 6.82 -8.57 8.07
C GLY A 94 7.02 -9.76 9.01
N SER A 95 7.16 -9.51 10.32
CA SER A 95 7.29 -10.57 11.33
C SER A 95 6.01 -11.41 11.45
N ILE A 96 4.84 -10.79 11.44
CA ILE A 96 3.55 -11.49 11.53
C ILE A 96 3.31 -12.31 10.26
N ALA A 97 3.61 -11.71 9.10
CA ALA A 97 3.51 -12.41 7.82
C ALA A 97 4.46 -13.61 7.75
N MET A 98 5.67 -13.50 8.28
CA MET A 98 6.63 -14.60 8.36
C MET A 98 6.13 -15.74 9.25
N VAL A 99 5.54 -15.43 10.41
CA VAL A 99 4.91 -16.45 11.28
C VAL A 99 3.77 -17.15 10.54
N LEU A 100 2.92 -16.40 9.84
CA LEU A 100 1.83 -16.99 9.06
C LEU A 100 2.36 -17.93 7.97
N LEU A 101 3.39 -17.52 7.23
CA LEU A 101 4.03 -18.35 6.21
C LEU A 101 4.64 -19.63 6.81
N LEU A 102 5.26 -19.53 7.99
CA LEU A 102 5.79 -20.69 8.69
C LEU A 102 4.68 -21.66 9.10
N VAL A 103 3.59 -21.16 9.68
CA VAL A 103 2.40 -21.96 10.02
C VAL A 103 1.87 -22.69 8.76
N TYR A 104 1.70 -21.93 7.67
CA TYR A 104 1.24 -22.49 6.41
C TYR A 104 2.16 -23.59 5.89
N TYR A 105 3.46 -23.36 5.91
CA TYR A 105 4.44 -24.34 5.47
C TYR A 105 4.38 -25.63 6.29
N VAL A 106 4.41 -25.51 7.62
CA VAL A 106 4.37 -26.67 8.53
C VAL A 106 3.09 -27.48 8.35
N PHE A 107 1.93 -26.80 8.39
CA PHE A 107 0.66 -27.49 8.18
C PHE A 107 0.50 -28.03 6.76
N GLY A 108 1.05 -27.33 5.75
CA GLY A 108 1.06 -27.78 4.36
C GLY A 108 1.84 -29.08 4.19
N VAL A 109 3.03 -29.18 4.78
CA VAL A 109 3.84 -30.41 4.75
C VAL A 109 3.11 -31.55 5.47
N ILE A 110 2.55 -31.30 6.66
CA ILE A 110 1.82 -32.31 7.42
C ILE A 110 0.59 -32.78 6.61
N ALA A 111 -0.19 -31.86 6.04
CA ALA A 111 -1.36 -32.20 5.24
C ALA A 111 -1.01 -33.05 4.01
N THR A 112 0.08 -32.71 3.31
CA THR A 112 0.57 -33.48 2.17
C THR A 112 0.94 -34.90 2.58
N GLN A 113 1.59 -35.09 3.73
CA GLN A 113 2.01 -36.40 4.20
C GLN A 113 0.85 -37.25 4.71
N ILE A 114 -0.12 -36.67 5.41
CA ILE A 114 -1.22 -37.43 5.99
C ILE A 114 -2.31 -37.72 4.96
N PHE A 115 -2.69 -36.71 4.17
CA PHE A 115 -3.89 -36.78 3.32
C PHE A 115 -3.58 -36.97 1.84
N GLY A 116 -2.31 -36.77 1.41
CA GLY A 116 -1.93 -36.68 0.00
C GLY A 116 -2.17 -37.96 -0.78
N GLU A 117 -2.06 -39.14 -0.16
CA GLU A 117 -2.25 -40.42 -0.85
C GLU A 117 -3.74 -40.68 -1.17
N GLN A 118 -4.65 -40.41 -0.24
CA GLN A 118 -6.08 -40.66 -0.40
C GLN A 118 -6.84 -39.49 -1.06
N PHE A 119 -6.31 -38.30 -0.95
CA PHE A 119 -6.90 -37.08 -1.52
C PHE A 119 -5.90 -36.30 -2.37
N PRO A 120 -5.38 -36.90 -3.46
CA PRO A 120 -4.31 -36.30 -4.27
C PRO A 120 -4.73 -34.97 -4.93
N ASP A 121 -6.00 -34.79 -5.25
CA ASP A 121 -6.53 -33.53 -5.84
C ASP A 121 -6.36 -32.33 -4.94
N TRP A 122 -6.40 -32.52 -3.61
CA TRP A 122 -6.31 -31.46 -2.62
C TRP A 122 -4.93 -31.39 -1.94
N PHE A 123 -4.32 -32.55 -1.66
CA PHE A 123 -3.13 -32.66 -0.81
C PHE A 123 -1.99 -33.46 -1.46
N GLY A 124 -2.12 -33.88 -2.72
CA GLY A 124 -1.11 -34.69 -3.41
C GLY A 124 0.22 -33.99 -3.65
N THR A 125 0.25 -32.67 -3.56
CA THR A 125 1.47 -31.85 -3.64
C THR A 125 1.45 -30.76 -2.58
N LEU A 126 2.64 -30.29 -2.18
CA LEU A 126 2.74 -29.18 -1.23
C LEU A 126 1.97 -27.92 -1.73
N GLY A 127 2.07 -27.61 -3.03
CA GLY A 127 1.33 -26.49 -3.63
C GLY A 127 -0.18 -26.66 -3.54
N GLY A 128 -0.69 -27.86 -3.82
CA GLY A 128 -2.11 -28.19 -3.64
C GLY A 128 -2.55 -28.07 -2.19
N SER A 129 -1.76 -28.60 -1.26
CA SER A 129 -2.03 -28.49 0.18
C SER A 129 -2.08 -27.04 0.65
N LEU A 130 -1.12 -26.22 0.23
CA LEU A 130 -1.11 -24.78 0.57
C LEU A 130 -2.33 -24.05 0.02
N TYR A 131 -2.75 -24.35 -1.21
CA TYR A 131 -3.97 -23.79 -1.81
C TYR A 131 -5.23 -24.21 -1.03
N THR A 132 -5.34 -25.49 -0.71
CA THR A 132 -6.47 -26.01 0.08
C THR A 132 -6.50 -25.43 1.48
N LEU A 133 -5.35 -25.31 2.13
CA LEU A 133 -5.25 -24.64 3.43
C LEU A 133 -5.58 -23.15 3.36
N PHE A 134 -5.27 -22.47 2.25
CA PHE A 134 -5.69 -21.09 2.03
C PHE A 134 -7.23 -20.99 1.98
N GLN A 135 -7.88 -21.88 1.25
CA GLN A 135 -9.34 -21.98 1.20
C GLN A 135 -9.93 -22.23 2.60
N VAL A 136 -9.36 -23.16 3.36
CA VAL A 136 -9.78 -23.47 4.74
C VAL A 136 -9.61 -22.26 5.66
N MET A 137 -8.51 -21.50 5.56
CA MET A 137 -8.27 -20.29 6.34
C MET A 137 -9.29 -19.19 6.07
N THR A 138 -9.70 -19.04 4.81
CA THR A 138 -10.76 -18.08 4.44
C THR A 138 -12.16 -18.56 4.85
N LEU A 139 -12.25 -19.72 5.50
CA LEU A 139 -13.49 -20.38 5.94
C LEU A 139 -14.46 -20.75 4.79
N GLU A 140 -13.96 -20.71 3.56
CA GLU A 140 -14.74 -21.05 2.39
C GLU A 140 -14.89 -22.56 2.28
N SER A 141 -16.13 -23.05 2.48
CA SER A 141 -16.53 -24.47 2.39
C SER A 141 -15.66 -25.46 3.20
N TRP A 142 -14.94 -24.95 4.24
CA TRP A 142 -13.94 -25.75 4.95
C TRP A 142 -14.52 -27.04 5.56
N SER A 143 -15.72 -26.96 6.14
CA SER A 143 -16.34 -28.10 6.82
C SER A 143 -16.96 -29.07 5.81
N MET A 144 -17.93 -28.59 5.01
CA MET A 144 -18.69 -29.46 4.11
C MET A 144 -17.90 -29.87 2.87
N GLY A 145 -17.07 -28.97 2.34
CA GLY A 145 -16.33 -29.22 1.10
C GLY A 145 -15.02 -29.98 1.29
N ILE A 146 -14.40 -29.87 2.46
CA ILE A 146 -13.05 -30.41 2.69
C ILE A 146 -13.05 -31.36 3.90
N VAL A 147 -13.31 -30.86 5.11
CA VAL A 147 -13.04 -31.64 6.32
C VAL A 147 -13.99 -32.85 6.48
N ARG A 148 -15.29 -32.71 6.18
CA ARG A 148 -16.24 -33.83 6.29
C ARG A 148 -15.97 -34.96 5.31
N PRO A 149 -15.66 -34.71 4.01
CA PRO A 149 -15.21 -35.76 3.11
C PRO A 149 -13.92 -36.46 3.59
N LEU A 150 -12.97 -35.71 4.17
CA LEU A 150 -11.78 -36.31 4.76
C LEU A 150 -12.12 -37.20 5.96
N MET A 151 -13.07 -36.81 6.78
CA MET A 151 -13.47 -37.56 7.98
C MET A 151 -14.11 -38.93 7.64
N GLU A 152 -14.58 -39.14 6.44
CA GLU A 152 -15.06 -40.46 5.98
C GLU A 152 -13.93 -41.49 5.95
N VAL A 153 -12.68 -41.05 5.68
CA VAL A 153 -11.46 -41.87 5.65
C VAL A 153 -10.62 -41.67 6.91
N PHE A 154 -10.51 -40.44 7.38
CA PHE A 154 -9.74 -40.03 8.57
C PHE A 154 -10.68 -39.44 9.64
N PRO A 155 -11.31 -40.22 10.51
CA PRO A 155 -12.33 -39.74 11.46
C PRO A 155 -11.87 -38.61 12.39
N TYR A 156 -10.56 -38.50 12.62
CA TYR A 156 -9.94 -37.49 13.48
C TYR A 156 -9.34 -36.31 12.71
N ALA A 157 -9.63 -36.13 11.41
CA ALA A 157 -9.08 -35.03 10.61
C ALA A 157 -9.40 -33.64 11.20
N TRP A 158 -10.53 -33.50 11.90
CA TRP A 158 -10.89 -32.24 12.58
C TRP A 158 -9.83 -31.78 13.60
N LEU A 159 -9.09 -32.70 14.24
CA LEU A 159 -8.00 -32.36 15.18
C LEU A 159 -6.84 -31.64 14.48
N PHE A 160 -6.68 -31.80 13.19
CA PHE A 160 -5.70 -31.08 12.38
C PHE A 160 -6.26 -29.73 11.94
N PHE A 161 -7.50 -29.69 11.42
CA PHE A 161 -8.04 -28.49 10.80
C PHE A 161 -8.49 -27.44 11.79
N ILE A 162 -9.05 -27.81 12.94
CA ILE A 162 -9.50 -26.81 13.96
C ILE A 162 -8.33 -26.00 14.52
N PRO A 163 -7.21 -26.59 14.99
CA PRO A 163 -6.03 -25.82 15.41
C PRO A 163 -5.45 -24.96 14.28
N PHE A 164 -5.40 -25.49 13.05
CA PHE A 164 -4.94 -24.72 11.90
C PHE A 164 -5.80 -23.46 11.70
N ILE A 165 -7.14 -23.62 11.64
CA ILE A 165 -8.08 -22.51 11.46
C ILE A 165 -7.89 -21.47 12.57
N LEU A 166 -7.84 -21.90 13.83
CA LEU A 166 -7.67 -20.97 14.95
C LEU A 166 -6.38 -20.18 14.81
N VAL A 167 -5.26 -20.84 14.60
CA VAL A 167 -3.94 -20.16 14.51
C VAL A 167 -3.87 -19.29 13.26
N ALA A 168 -4.22 -19.82 12.09
CA ALA A 168 -4.09 -19.10 10.82
C ALA A 168 -5.05 -17.92 10.73
N THR A 169 -6.32 -18.09 11.12
CA THR A 169 -7.34 -17.03 11.08
C THR A 169 -7.04 -15.94 12.09
N PHE A 170 -6.61 -16.29 13.33
CA PHE A 170 -6.18 -15.29 14.31
C PHE A 170 -4.96 -14.51 13.85
N THR A 171 -3.97 -15.18 13.27
CA THR A 171 -2.77 -14.53 12.75
C THR A 171 -3.10 -13.59 11.59
N MET A 172 -3.97 -14.03 10.68
CA MET A 172 -4.46 -13.22 9.57
C MET A 172 -5.23 -12.00 10.06
N LEU A 173 -6.14 -12.17 11.04
CA LEU A 173 -6.89 -11.07 11.62
C LEU A 173 -5.97 -10.04 12.28
N ASN A 174 -4.97 -10.50 13.05
CA ASN A 174 -3.97 -9.63 13.65
C ASN A 174 -3.15 -8.86 12.60
N LEU A 175 -2.84 -9.50 11.46
CA LEU A 175 -2.20 -8.84 10.34
C LEU A 175 -3.07 -7.71 9.78
N PHE A 176 -4.37 -7.94 9.55
CA PHE A 176 -5.30 -6.92 9.08
C PHE A 176 -5.43 -5.76 10.07
N ILE A 177 -5.63 -6.06 11.36
CA ILE A 177 -5.70 -5.03 12.40
C ILE A 177 -4.41 -4.22 12.44
N GLY A 178 -3.25 -4.88 12.37
CA GLY A 178 -1.94 -4.22 12.33
C GLY A 178 -1.79 -3.29 11.13
N VAL A 179 -2.24 -3.68 9.93
CA VAL A 179 -2.26 -2.82 8.73
C VAL A 179 -3.13 -1.59 8.96
N ILE A 180 -4.34 -1.78 9.46
CA ILE A 180 -5.30 -0.67 9.71
C ILE A 180 -4.72 0.30 10.74
N VAL A 181 -4.25 -0.20 11.88
CA VAL A 181 -3.67 0.62 12.95
C VAL A 181 -2.44 1.39 12.47
N SER A 182 -1.53 0.72 11.75
CA SER A 182 -0.34 1.36 11.19
C SER A 182 -0.68 2.43 10.15
N ALA A 183 -1.68 2.18 9.29
CA ALA A 183 -2.17 3.17 8.34
C ALA A 183 -2.78 4.39 9.07
N MET A 184 -3.60 4.16 10.09
CA MET A 184 -4.18 5.26 10.91
C MET A 184 -3.09 6.08 11.61
N GLN A 185 -2.06 5.43 12.17
CA GLN A 185 -0.93 6.12 12.81
C GLN A 185 -0.16 6.99 11.80
N SER A 186 0.06 6.49 10.59
CA SER A 186 0.73 7.26 9.53
C SER A 186 -0.06 8.50 9.13
N PHE A 187 -1.40 8.42 9.08
CA PHE A 187 -2.25 9.58 8.81
C PHE A 187 -2.22 10.59 9.97
N ALA A 188 -2.35 10.11 11.21
CA ALA A 188 -2.30 10.96 12.40
C ALA A 188 -0.94 11.66 12.54
N SER A 189 0.16 10.99 12.25
CA SER A 189 1.50 11.58 12.26
C SER A 189 1.65 12.68 11.22
N ALA A 190 1.14 12.48 10.01
CA ALA A 190 1.19 13.49 8.94
C ALA A 190 0.36 14.73 9.29
N GLU A 191 -0.81 14.56 9.92
CA GLU A 191 -1.65 15.68 10.38
C GLU A 191 -0.97 16.44 11.51
N THR A 192 -0.34 15.73 12.44
CA THR A 192 0.42 16.35 13.55
C THR A 192 1.60 17.16 13.01
N GLU A 193 2.34 16.65 12.03
CA GLU A 193 3.48 17.35 11.42
C GLU A 193 3.05 18.64 10.74
N LEU A 194 1.93 18.63 10.00
CA LEU A 194 1.35 19.84 9.40
C LEU A 194 0.94 20.87 10.47
N THR A 195 0.35 20.40 11.57
CA THR A 195 -0.05 21.28 12.67
C THR A 195 1.16 21.89 13.37
N VAL A 196 2.19 21.10 13.65
CA VAL A 196 3.44 21.58 14.27
C VAL A 196 4.12 22.60 13.36
N SER A 197 4.23 22.33 12.06
CA SER A 197 4.81 23.28 11.10
C SER A 197 4.04 24.61 11.07
N ALA A 198 2.70 24.57 11.06
CA ALA A 198 1.88 25.78 11.07
C ALA A 198 2.03 26.58 12.38
N VAL A 199 2.20 25.89 13.51
CA VAL A 199 2.44 26.55 14.81
C VAL A 199 3.84 27.18 14.85
N ASP A 200 4.86 26.50 14.34
CA ASP A 200 6.22 27.02 14.29
C ASP A 200 6.30 28.25 13.38
N ASP A 201 5.65 28.23 12.21
CA ASP A 201 5.57 29.39 11.31
C ASP A 201 4.87 30.59 11.98
N ALA A 202 3.74 30.34 12.67
CA ALA A 202 3.03 31.36 13.40
C ALA A 202 3.87 31.95 14.55
N ARG A 203 4.62 31.10 15.26
CA ARG A 203 5.52 31.53 16.32
C ARG A 203 6.64 32.41 15.80
N GLU A 204 7.27 32.04 14.68
CA GLU A 204 8.35 32.83 14.06
C GLU A 204 7.85 34.21 13.65
N HIS A 205 6.64 34.33 13.10
CA HIS A 205 6.01 35.60 12.77
C HIS A 205 5.76 36.49 14.03
N ILE A 206 5.21 35.87 15.09
CA ILE A 206 4.94 36.60 16.36
C ILE A 206 6.26 37.09 17.00
N GLU A 207 7.30 36.25 16.99
CA GLU A 207 8.61 36.62 17.52
C GLU A 207 9.24 37.76 16.70
N ALA A 208 9.11 37.75 15.37
CA ALA A 208 9.59 38.82 14.50
C ALA A 208 8.86 40.15 14.75
N ASP A 209 7.54 40.12 14.86
CA ASP A 209 6.70 41.29 15.15
C ASP A 209 7.03 41.88 16.55
N LEU A 210 7.12 41.01 17.56
CA LEU A 210 7.47 41.42 18.92
C LEU A 210 8.87 42.11 18.98
N HIS A 211 9.84 41.57 18.24
CA HIS A 211 11.17 42.18 18.15
C HIS A 211 11.14 43.50 17.40
N ALA A 212 10.27 43.67 16.43
CA ALA A 212 10.07 44.96 15.73
C ALA A 212 9.46 46.02 16.67
N GLU A 213 8.39 45.66 17.39
CA GLU A 213 7.76 46.55 18.37
C GLU A 213 8.72 46.94 19.50
N MET A 214 9.49 45.97 20.02
CA MET A 214 10.49 46.25 21.06
C MET A 214 11.59 47.18 20.56
N ARG A 215 11.96 47.17 19.30
CA ARG A 215 12.91 48.11 18.72
C ARG A 215 12.33 49.51 18.66
N VAL A 216 11.09 49.67 18.25
CA VAL A 216 10.38 50.95 18.22
C VAL A 216 10.27 51.56 19.62
N LEU A 217 9.77 50.81 20.60
CA LEU A 217 9.66 51.23 22.00
C LEU A 217 11.01 51.63 22.59
N ARG A 218 12.09 50.93 22.29
CA ARG A 218 13.44 51.33 22.76
C ARG A 218 13.92 52.60 22.12
N ALA A 219 13.59 52.86 20.85
CA ALA A 219 13.92 54.12 20.19
C ALA A 219 13.14 55.31 20.83
N GLU A 220 11.83 55.15 21.07
CA GLU A 220 11.00 56.16 21.73
C GLU A 220 11.48 56.44 23.16
N LEU A 221 11.82 55.44 23.95
CA LEU A 221 12.40 55.61 25.29
C LEU A 221 13.74 56.31 25.27
N ALA A 222 14.58 56.07 24.25
CA ALA A 222 15.85 56.80 24.13
C ALA A 222 15.62 58.28 23.82
N GLU A 223 14.69 58.60 22.93
CA GLU A 223 14.33 60.01 22.60
C GLU A 223 13.75 60.71 23.78
N LEU A 224 12.83 60.13 24.54
CA LEU A 224 12.25 60.68 25.75
C LEU A 224 13.32 60.94 26.82
N LYS A 225 14.26 60.02 26.97
CA LYS A 225 15.39 60.21 27.93
C LYS A 225 16.31 61.31 27.51
N ASP A 226 16.54 61.53 26.23
CA ASP A 226 17.37 62.65 25.76
C ASP A 226 16.64 64.00 25.90
N MET A 227 15.32 64.11 25.68
CA MET A 227 14.52 65.26 25.95
C MET A 227 14.53 65.63 27.42
N LEU A 228 14.34 64.68 28.33
CA LEU A 228 14.42 64.95 29.80
C LEU A 228 15.79 65.42 30.25
N ARG A 229 16.86 64.90 29.66
CA ARG A 229 18.23 65.32 29.93
C ARG A 229 18.51 66.77 29.43
N ALA A 230 17.91 67.17 28.30
CA ALA A 230 18.01 68.49 27.77
C ALA A 230 17.27 69.51 28.64
N GLU A 231 16.10 69.11 29.17
CA GLU A 231 15.31 69.90 30.07
C GLU A 231 15.95 70.14 31.47
N ALA A 232 16.55 69.05 32.01
CA ALA A 232 17.29 69.08 33.28
C ALA A 232 18.60 69.91 33.22
N ARG A 233 19.06 70.30 32.03
CA ARG A 233 20.25 71.19 31.84
C ARG A 233 19.89 72.68 31.67
N ARG A 234 18.62 73.00 31.61
CA ARG A 234 18.09 74.40 31.61
C ARG A 234 17.74 74.88 33.00
#